data_30e4cff09e6151a31a87f7493c289721
#
_entry.id   30e4cff09e6151a31a87f7493c289721
#
_cell.length_a   1.000
_cell.length_b   1.000
_cell.length_c   1.000
_cell.angle_alpha   90.00
_cell.angle_beta   90.00
_cell.angle_gamma   90.00
#
_symmetry.space_group_name_H-M   'P 1'
#
loop_
_entity.id
_entity.type
_entity.pdbx_description
1 polymer ?
#
loop_
_entity_poly.entity_id
_entity_poly.type
_entity_poly.pdbx_seq_one_letter_code
_entity_poly.pdbx_strand_id
1 'polypeptide(L)'
;MERAGRPLTIERLCASPSLCGPAPNGLKLAPDGKTVSYLKGRSTNKDFKDLWAMDVATQAHSVLVDADWLSIDPLSDEEKSRRERLRVGDASGIMDYDWSADSCQILIPAGAKIYMYTLSAGGSAGLRELSIPGGSACTDVRFSPQSSYVSFVRDQNVFVYDVGRATLSALTHDGGGVIKNGMAEFVAQARP
;
A
#
# COMPACT_ATOMS: atom_id res chain seq x y z
N MET A 1 -18.18 -18.76 -36.16
CA MET A 1 -19.26 -18.56 -35.19
C MET A 1 -19.09 -17.15 -34.60
N GLU A 2 -19.72 -16.16 -35.22
CA GLU A 2 -19.71 -14.78 -34.76
C GLU A 2 -20.38 -14.70 -33.38
N ARG A 3 -19.67 -14.29 -32.35
CA ARG A 3 -20.26 -13.89 -31.08
C ARG A 3 -21.07 -12.62 -31.32
N ALA A 4 -22.38 -12.73 -31.52
CA ALA A 4 -23.27 -11.59 -31.47
C ALA A 4 -23.04 -10.86 -30.14
N GLY A 5 -22.32 -9.74 -30.17
CA GLY A 5 -22.06 -8.92 -29.01
C GLY A 5 -23.36 -8.38 -28.46
N ARG A 6 -23.60 -8.50 -27.15
CA ARG A 6 -24.74 -7.84 -26.52
C ARG A 6 -24.63 -6.34 -26.75
N PRO A 7 -25.69 -5.63 -27.17
CA PRO A 7 -25.66 -4.20 -27.35
C PRO A 7 -25.27 -3.50 -26.03
N LEU A 8 -24.41 -2.52 -26.12
CA LEU A 8 -23.99 -1.73 -24.97
C LEU A 8 -25.09 -0.70 -24.66
N THR A 9 -25.75 -0.83 -23.52
CA THR A 9 -26.77 0.08 -23.04
C THR A 9 -26.22 1.05 -22.00
N ILE A 10 -26.91 2.17 -21.76
CA ILE A 10 -26.54 3.15 -20.74
C ILE A 10 -26.57 2.51 -19.36
N GLU A 11 -27.57 1.68 -19.08
CA GLU A 11 -27.69 0.95 -17.83
C GLU A 11 -26.47 0.05 -17.59
N ARG A 12 -25.97 -0.62 -18.64
CA ARG A 12 -24.76 -1.47 -18.53
C ARG A 12 -23.49 -0.66 -18.35
N LEU A 13 -23.39 0.54 -18.94
CA LEU A 13 -22.28 1.46 -18.72
C LEU A 13 -22.19 1.95 -17.27
N CYS A 14 -23.35 2.20 -16.65
CA CYS A 14 -23.45 2.71 -15.28
C CYS A 14 -23.54 1.60 -14.23
N ALA A 15 -23.69 0.33 -14.62
CA ALA A 15 -23.83 -0.78 -13.69
C ALA A 15 -22.49 -1.24 -13.08
N SER A 16 -22.56 -1.76 -11.86
CA SER A 16 -21.45 -2.54 -11.28
C SER A 16 -21.57 -4.02 -11.69
N PRO A 17 -20.43 -4.72 -11.90
CA PRO A 17 -19.08 -4.21 -11.96
C PRO A 17 -18.80 -3.39 -13.23
N SER A 18 -17.88 -2.43 -13.15
CA SER A 18 -17.47 -1.62 -14.29
C SER A 18 -17.00 -2.47 -15.48
N LEU A 19 -17.28 -2.02 -16.69
CA LEU A 19 -16.84 -2.71 -17.92
C LEU A 19 -15.31 -2.78 -18.04
N CYS A 20 -14.61 -1.79 -17.49
CA CYS A 20 -13.14 -1.75 -17.51
C CYS A 20 -12.51 -2.77 -16.55
N GLY A 21 -13.29 -3.34 -15.63
CA GLY A 21 -12.74 -4.17 -14.56
C GLY A 21 -11.81 -3.42 -13.61
N PRO A 22 -11.18 -4.12 -12.65
CA PRO A 22 -10.21 -3.53 -11.75
C PRO A 22 -8.88 -3.27 -12.49
N ALA A 23 -8.50 -1.98 -12.62
CA ALA A 23 -7.23 -1.60 -13.22
C ALA A 23 -6.08 -1.73 -12.21
N PRO A 24 -4.89 -2.23 -12.62
CA PRO A 24 -3.69 -2.20 -11.80
C PRO A 24 -3.27 -0.75 -11.52
N ASN A 25 -2.80 -0.49 -10.31
CA ASN A 25 -2.21 0.79 -9.93
C ASN A 25 -1.01 0.59 -8.98
N GLY A 26 -0.26 1.65 -8.70
CA GLY A 26 0.90 1.56 -7.83
C GLY A 26 1.96 0.58 -8.32
N LEU A 27 2.22 0.53 -9.64
CA LEU A 27 3.19 -0.38 -10.23
C LEU A 27 4.60 -0.04 -9.75
N LYS A 28 5.33 -1.06 -9.28
CA LYS A 28 6.74 -0.95 -8.92
C LYS A 28 7.51 -2.15 -9.47
N LEU A 29 8.70 -1.88 -10.00
CA LEU A 29 9.64 -2.93 -10.34
C LEU A 29 10.48 -3.26 -9.10
N ALA A 30 10.60 -4.54 -8.77
CA ALA A 30 11.52 -4.96 -7.71
C ALA A 30 12.95 -4.54 -8.06
N PRO A 31 13.81 -4.17 -7.09
CA PRO A 31 15.17 -3.72 -7.36
C PRO A 31 16.03 -4.69 -8.16
N ASP A 32 15.76 -6.00 -8.08
CA ASP A 32 16.45 -7.03 -8.88
C ASP A 32 15.95 -7.15 -10.32
N GLY A 33 14.91 -6.41 -10.70
CA GLY A 33 14.34 -6.39 -12.05
C GLY A 33 13.52 -7.63 -12.44
N LYS A 34 13.29 -8.58 -11.53
CA LYS A 34 12.64 -9.87 -11.87
C LYS A 34 11.13 -9.85 -11.67
N THR A 35 10.62 -8.95 -10.83
CA THR A 35 9.21 -8.92 -10.43
C THR A 35 8.63 -7.54 -10.61
N VAL A 36 7.51 -7.43 -11.31
CA VAL A 36 6.65 -6.23 -11.30
C VAL A 36 5.53 -6.46 -10.30
N SER A 37 5.46 -5.62 -9.29
CA SER A 37 4.38 -5.63 -8.31
C SER A 37 3.37 -4.52 -8.60
N TYR A 38 2.12 -4.73 -8.21
CA TYR A 38 1.05 -3.75 -8.41
C TYR A 38 -0.14 -4.05 -7.50
N LEU A 39 -0.92 -3.02 -7.22
CA LEU A 39 -2.18 -3.14 -6.50
C LEU A 39 -3.31 -3.35 -7.49
N LYS A 40 -4.19 -4.30 -7.21
CA LYS A 40 -5.34 -4.59 -8.05
C LYS A 40 -6.55 -4.97 -7.21
N GLY A 41 -7.69 -4.35 -7.52
CA GLY A 41 -8.96 -4.69 -6.90
C GLY A 41 -9.45 -6.07 -7.30
N ARG A 42 -10.26 -6.67 -6.44
CA ARG A 42 -10.88 -7.98 -6.69
C ARG A 42 -11.99 -7.87 -7.73
N SER A 43 -12.28 -8.95 -8.43
CA SER A 43 -13.40 -9.01 -9.40
C SER A 43 -14.75 -8.75 -8.74
N THR A 44 -14.90 -9.14 -7.47
CA THR A 44 -16.11 -8.94 -6.66
C THR A 44 -16.20 -7.56 -6.03
N ASN A 45 -15.05 -6.95 -5.73
CA ASN A 45 -14.94 -5.61 -5.14
C ASN A 45 -13.70 -4.90 -5.70
N LYS A 46 -13.89 -4.06 -6.72
CA LYS A 46 -12.80 -3.31 -7.38
C LYS A 46 -12.07 -2.34 -6.46
N ASP A 47 -12.70 -1.92 -5.36
CA ASP A 47 -12.18 -0.95 -4.42
C ASP A 47 -11.38 -1.61 -3.28
N PHE A 48 -11.50 -2.94 -3.12
CA PHE A 48 -10.70 -3.73 -2.17
C PHE A 48 -9.49 -4.34 -2.89
N LYS A 49 -8.29 -3.85 -2.57
CA LYS A 49 -7.07 -4.14 -3.32
C LYS A 49 -6.16 -5.11 -2.60
N ASP A 50 -5.68 -6.09 -3.37
CA ASP A 50 -4.60 -7.00 -3.00
C ASP A 50 -3.29 -6.56 -3.67
N LEU A 51 -2.16 -7.00 -3.13
CA LEU A 51 -0.85 -6.85 -3.76
C LEU A 51 -0.59 -8.05 -4.67
N TRP A 52 -0.42 -7.75 -5.93
CA TRP A 52 -0.12 -8.72 -7.00
C TRP A 52 1.34 -8.62 -7.43
N ALA A 53 1.84 -9.70 -7.97
CA ALA A 53 3.13 -9.75 -8.65
C ALA A 53 3.00 -10.39 -10.02
N MET A 54 3.85 -9.94 -10.93
CA MET A 54 4.10 -10.55 -12.23
C MET A 54 5.59 -10.89 -12.33
N ASP A 55 5.92 -12.12 -12.59
CA ASP A 55 7.27 -12.54 -12.93
C ASP A 55 7.63 -12.06 -14.33
N VAL A 56 8.73 -11.32 -14.47
CA VAL A 56 9.11 -10.68 -15.73
C VAL A 56 9.49 -11.70 -16.81
N ALA A 57 10.10 -12.82 -16.42
CA ALA A 57 10.55 -13.83 -17.37
C ALA A 57 9.41 -14.70 -17.92
N THR A 58 8.51 -15.12 -17.03
CA THR A 58 7.42 -16.03 -17.37
C THR A 58 6.11 -15.31 -17.69
N GLN A 59 6.00 -14.02 -17.34
CA GLN A 59 4.78 -13.22 -17.41
C GLN A 59 3.62 -13.81 -16.58
N ALA A 60 3.92 -14.69 -15.63
CA ALA A 60 2.93 -15.27 -14.75
C ALA A 60 2.50 -14.25 -13.69
N HIS A 61 1.19 -14.13 -13.47
CA HIS A 61 0.61 -13.26 -12.45
C HIS A 61 0.14 -14.07 -11.26
N SER A 62 0.42 -13.59 -10.05
CA SER A 62 -0.04 -14.20 -8.80
C SER A 62 -0.37 -13.16 -7.76
N VAL A 63 -1.24 -13.50 -6.80
CA VAL A 63 -1.43 -12.70 -5.59
C VAL A 63 -0.21 -12.91 -4.71
N LEU A 64 0.46 -11.83 -4.38
CA LEU A 64 1.62 -11.84 -3.50
C LEU A 64 1.20 -11.70 -2.03
N VAL A 65 0.34 -10.74 -1.75
CA VAL A 65 -0.26 -10.56 -0.42
C VAL A 65 -1.75 -10.32 -0.58
N ASP A 66 -2.53 -11.20 0.05
CA ASP A 66 -3.97 -11.04 0.18
C ASP A 66 -4.27 -10.06 1.31
N ALA A 67 -5.08 -9.05 1.03
CA ALA A 67 -5.41 -8.03 2.01
C ALA A 67 -6.20 -8.56 3.22
N ASP A 68 -6.87 -9.72 3.08
CA ASP A 68 -7.56 -10.37 4.21
C ASP A 68 -6.59 -10.94 5.26
N TRP A 69 -5.31 -11.07 4.94
CA TRP A 69 -4.28 -11.46 5.93
C TRP A 69 -3.91 -10.31 6.86
N LEU A 70 -4.26 -9.06 6.50
CA LEU A 70 -3.94 -7.87 7.26
C LEU A 70 -5.07 -7.52 8.22
N SER A 71 -4.75 -7.23 9.47
CA SER A 71 -5.70 -6.55 10.35
C SER A 71 -5.64 -5.05 10.05
N ILE A 72 -6.56 -4.58 9.23
CA ILE A 72 -6.64 -3.17 8.83
C ILE A 72 -7.56 -2.44 9.78
N ASP A 73 -7.00 -1.51 10.57
CA ASP A 73 -7.78 -0.68 11.48
C ASP A 73 -8.67 0.32 10.70
N PRO A 74 -9.78 0.77 11.30
CA PRO A 74 -10.59 1.83 10.71
C PRO A 74 -9.75 3.08 10.41
N LEU A 75 -10.04 3.72 9.28
CA LEU A 75 -9.31 4.92 8.85
C LEU A 75 -9.47 6.05 9.86
N SER A 76 -8.35 6.70 10.22
CA SER A 76 -8.38 7.96 10.94
C SER A 76 -8.97 9.08 10.06
N ASP A 77 -9.41 10.18 10.68
CA ASP A 77 -9.97 11.31 9.94
C ASP A 77 -8.90 12.02 9.08
N GLU A 78 -7.62 11.98 9.50
CA GLU A 78 -6.50 12.46 8.69
C GLU A 78 -6.32 11.61 7.44
N GLU A 79 -6.39 10.29 7.57
CA GLU A 79 -6.25 9.38 6.43
C GLU A 79 -7.45 9.49 5.49
N LYS A 80 -8.67 9.65 6.01
CA LYS A 80 -9.85 9.95 5.18
C LYS A 80 -9.66 11.24 4.39
N SER A 81 -9.22 12.32 5.06
CA SER A 81 -8.94 13.60 4.41
C SER A 81 -7.81 13.52 3.38
N ARG A 82 -6.78 12.70 3.63
CA ARG A 82 -5.71 12.41 2.67
C ARG A 82 -6.27 11.67 1.45
N ARG A 83 -7.12 10.68 1.63
CA ARG A 83 -7.73 9.89 0.56
C ARG A 83 -8.67 10.74 -0.30
N GLU A 84 -9.46 11.61 0.29
CA GLU A 84 -10.27 12.59 -0.44
C GLU A 84 -9.41 13.48 -1.34
N ARG A 85 -8.29 13.98 -0.82
CA ARG A 85 -7.34 14.81 -1.59
C ARG A 85 -6.73 14.06 -2.77
N LEU A 86 -6.38 12.79 -2.56
CA LEU A 86 -5.84 11.92 -3.60
C LEU A 86 -6.92 11.36 -4.54
N ARG A 87 -8.20 11.68 -4.28
CA ARG A 87 -9.35 11.16 -5.04
C ARG A 87 -9.39 9.64 -5.14
N VAL A 88 -8.94 8.94 -4.09
CA VAL A 88 -8.88 7.47 -4.05
C VAL A 88 -10.22 6.86 -3.64
N GLY A 89 -11.18 7.69 -3.21
CA GLY A 89 -12.54 7.28 -2.86
C GLY A 89 -12.59 6.21 -1.74
N ASP A 90 -13.50 5.26 -1.89
CA ASP A 90 -13.76 4.17 -0.94
C ASP A 90 -12.73 3.02 -1.05
N ALA A 91 -11.61 3.23 -1.73
CA ALA A 91 -10.59 2.21 -1.87
C ALA A 91 -10.10 1.69 -0.51
N SER A 92 -10.02 0.39 -0.38
CA SER A 92 -9.66 -0.33 0.84
C SER A 92 -8.70 -1.48 0.53
N GLY A 93 -8.31 -2.24 1.54
CA GLY A 93 -7.26 -3.23 1.40
C GLY A 93 -5.88 -2.60 1.42
N ILE A 94 -4.97 -3.10 0.60
CA ILE A 94 -3.59 -2.59 0.51
C ILE A 94 -3.58 -1.33 -0.35
N MET A 95 -3.09 -0.21 0.21
CA MET A 95 -3.11 1.10 -0.46
C MET A 95 -1.74 1.58 -0.90
N ASP A 96 -0.69 1.14 -0.23
CA ASP A 96 0.71 1.44 -0.56
C ASP A 96 1.59 0.29 -0.12
N TYR A 97 2.80 0.23 -0.65
CA TYR A 97 3.82 -0.75 -0.26
C TYR A 97 5.20 -0.24 -0.69
N ASP A 98 6.26 -0.79 -0.11
CA ASP A 98 7.63 -0.46 -0.46
C ASP A 98 8.53 -1.69 -0.49
N TRP A 99 9.44 -1.77 -1.47
CA TRP A 99 10.38 -2.87 -1.62
C TRP A 99 11.65 -2.65 -0.81
N SER A 100 12.16 -3.72 -0.20
CA SER A 100 13.53 -3.73 0.32
C SER A 100 14.55 -3.70 -0.84
N ALA A 101 15.72 -3.14 -0.58
CA ALA A 101 16.78 -3.00 -1.59
C ALA A 101 17.28 -4.34 -2.16
N ASP A 102 17.18 -5.41 -1.38
CA ASP A 102 17.56 -6.78 -1.76
C ASP A 102 16.44 -7.56 -2.46
N SER A 103 15.28 -6.93 -2.68
CA SER A 103 14.08 -7.56 -3.27
C SER A 103 13.51 -8.76 -2.48
N CYS A 104 13.91 -8.93 -1.22
CA CYS A 104 13.47 -10.06 -0.41
C CYS A 104 12.26 -9.76 0.46
N GLN A 105 11.99 -8.48 0.70
CA GLN A 105 10.93 -8.05 1.62
C GLN A 105 10.10 -6.90 1.04
N ILE A 106 8.87 -6.80 1.52
CA ILE A 106 7.95 -5.70 1.19
C ILE A 106 7.35 -5.15 2.48
N LEU A 107 7.33 -3.83 2.62
CA LEU A 107 6.59 -3.12 3.66
C LEU A 107 5.18 -2.82 3.19
N ILE A 108 4.20 -2.99 4.06
CA ILE A 108 2.79 -2.72 3.77
C ILE A 108 2.22 -1.94 4.95
N PRO A 109 1.96 -0.63 4.79
CA PRO A 109 1.23 0.14 5.79
C PRO A 109 -0.26 -0.23 5.78
N ALA A 110 -0.82 -0.46 6.98
CA ALA A 110 -2.22 -0.81 7.18
C ALA A 110 -2.80 -0.08 8.39
N GLY A 111 -3.14 1.19 8.21
CA GLY A 111 -3.58 2.06 9.30
C GLY A 111 -2.46 2.36 10.30
N ALA A 112 -2.68 2.03 11.58
CA ALA A 112 -1.68 2.20 12.64
C ALA A 112 -0.57 1.14 12.61
N LYS A 113 -0.75 0.08 11.81
CA LYS A 113 0.16 -1.06 11.73
C LYS A 113 1.02 -0.99 10.48
N ILE A 114 2.22 -1.54 10.58
CA ILE A 114 3.10 -1.77 9.45
C ILE A 114 3.43 -3.26 9.41
N TYR A 115 3.19 -3.87 8.27
CA TYR A 115 3.53 -5.27 8.03
C TYR A 115 4.78 -5.36 7.16
N MET A 116 5.57 -6.38 7.44
CA MET A 116 6.70 -6.77 6.60
C MET A 116 6.40 -8.17 6.02
N TYR A 117 6.40 -8.26 4.71
CA TYR A 117 6.23 -9.52 3.99
C TYR A 117 7.56 -10.02 3.48
N THR A 118 7.91 -11.28 3.80
CA THR A 118 9.12 -11.94 3.33
C THR A 118 8.77 -12.92 2.22
N LEU A 119 9.31 -12.71 1.02
CA LEU A 119 8.94 -13.46 -0.17
C LEU A 119 9.26 -14.96 -0.06
N SER A 120 10.39 -15.31 0.52
CA SER A 120 10.85 -16.70 0.63
C SER A 120 9.95 -17.59 1.50
N ALA A 121 9.20 -16.99 2.44
CA ALA A 121 8.28 -17.73 3.30
C ALA A 121 6.95 -18.05 2.61
N GLY A 122 6.52 -17.21 1.67
CA GLY A 122 5.28 -17.35 0.92
C GLY A 122 4.00 -17.32 1.77
N GLY A 123 2.88 -17.05 1.11
CA GLY A 123 1.56 -17.04 1.75
C GLY A 123 1.48 -16.18 3.01
N SER A 124 0.48 -16.41 3.86
CA SER A 124 0.32 -15.63 5.11
C SER A 124 1.47 -15.83 6.11
N ALA A 125 2.22 -16.93 6.03
CA ALA A 125 3.38 -17.19 6.88
C ALA A 125 4.54 -16.20 6.64
N GLY A 126 4.60 -15.59 5.45
CA GLY A 126 5.58 -14.54 5.14
C GLY A 126 5.29 -13.20 5.78
N LEU A 127 4.07 -12.98 6.28
CA LEU A 127 3.63 -11.71 6.81
C LEU A 127 3.94 -11.59 8.31
N ARG A 128 4.62 -10.51 8.69
CA ARG A 128 4.93 -10.18 10.09
C ARG A 128 4.54 -8.74 10.38
N GLU A 129 3.79 -8.53 11.45
CA GLU A 129 3.52 -7.19 11.98
C GLU A 129 4.77 -6.65 12.68
N LEU A 130 5.16 -5.41 12.41
CA LEU A 130 6.22 -4.73 13.14
C LEU A 130 5.65 -4.25 14.50
N SER A 131 6.40 -4.50 15.57
CA SER A 131 6.01 -4.10 16.93
C SER A 131 6.19 -2.59 17.11
N ILE A 132 5.23 -1.80 16.62
CA ILE A 132 5.23 -0.35 16.69
C ILE A 132 4.17 0.08 17.70
N PRO A 133 4.55 0.56 18.89
CA PRO A 133 3.58 1.05 19.88
C PRO A 133 2.90 2.33 19.40
N GLY A 134 1.63 2.49 19.75
CA GLY A 134 0.81 3.64 19.38
C GLY A 134 -0.37 3.24 18.50
N GLY A 135 -1.35 4.12 18.36
CA GLY A 135 -2.65 3.84 17.73
C GLY A 135 -2.97 4.68 16.48
N SER A 136 -2.12 5.65 16.13
CA SER A 136 -2.37 6.53 14.97
C SER A 136 -1.81 5.93 13.69
N ALA A 137 -2.45 6.26 12.54
CA ALA A 137 -2.03 5.77 11.24
C ALA A 137 -0.61 6.20 10.88
N CYS A 138 0.15 5.26 10.32
CA CYS A 138 1.48 5.48 9.78
C CYS A 138 1.37 5.83 8.29
N THR A 139 2.05 6.89 7.87
CA THR A 139 2.08 7.34 6.47
C THR A 139 3.52 7.45 5.98
N ASP A 140 3.71 7.44 4.65
CA ASP A 140 5.02 7.51 3.99
C ASP A 140 6.03 6.50 4.55
N VAL A 141 5.59 5.25 4.67
CA VAL A 141 6.40 4.14 5.19
C VAL A 141 7.43 3.73 4.14
N ARG A 142 8.73 3.81 4.50
CA ARG A 142 9.84 3.53 3.58
C ARG A 142 10.95 2.70 4.23
N PHE A 143 11.57 1.84 3.46
CA PHE A 143 12.85 1.25 3.84
C PHE A 143 13.99 2.27 3.77
N SER A 144 14.98 2.14 4.64
CA SER A 144 16.29 2.76 4.40
C SER A 144 16.99 2.07 3.21
N PRO A 145 18.00 2.71 2.58
CA PRO A 145 18.71 2.13 1.42
C PRO A 145 19.33 0.74 1.67
N GLN A 146 19.63 0.40 2.91
CA GLN A 146 20.16 -0.92 3.30
C GLN A 146 19.09 -1.82 3.95
N SER A 147 17.83 -1.39 3.95
CA SER A 147 16.69 -2.11 4.54
C SER A 147 16.82 -2.44 6.03
N SER A 148 17.79 -1.80 6.73
CA SER A 148 18.02 -1.99 8.16
C SER A 148 17.05 -1.21 9.03
N TYR A 149 16.47 -0.14 8.48
CA TYR A 149 15.53 0.74 9.16
C TYR A 149 14.28 0.96 8.31
N VAL A 150 13.20 1.26 9.00
CA VAL A 150 11.94 1.70 8.40
C VAL A 150 11.60 3.08 8.93
N SER A 151 11.45 4.07 8.06
CA SER A 151 10.98 5.40 8.40
C SER A 151 9.49 5.54 8.12
N PHE A 152 8.79 6.33 8.90
CA PHE A 152 7.39 6.67 8.66
C PHE A 152 7.02 7.97 9.37
N VAL A 153 5.90 8.56 8.97
CA VAL A 153 5.31 9.74 9.63
C VAL A 153 4.08 9.28 10.41
N ARG A 154 3.98 9.74 11.65
CA ARG A 154 2.84 9.54 12.54
C ARG A 154 2.65 10.76 13.44
N ASP A 155 1.43 11.21 13.63
CA ASP A 155 1.10 12.38 14.48
C ASP A 155 1.99 13.60 14.13
N GLN A 156 2.16 13.87 12.83
CA GLN A 156 2.97 14.97 12.30
C GLN A 156 4.46 14.95 12.70
N ASN A 157 4.97 13.79 13.14
CA ASN A 157 6.37 13.57 13.47
C ASN A 157 6.97 12.40 12.68
N VAL A 158 8.28 12.47 12.48
CA VAL A 158 9.07 11.44 11.79
C VAL A 158 9.59 10.44 12.80
N PHE A 159 9.38 9.16 12.52
CA PHE A 159 9.84 8.03 13.30
C PHE A 159 10.76 7.14 12.48
N VAL A 160 11.65 6.45 13.16
CA VAL A 160 12.48 5.38 12.59
C VAL A 160 12.40 4.14 13.47
N TYR A 161 12.17 3.01 12.83
CA TYR A 161 12.15 1.69 13.45
C TYR A 161 13.37 0.90 13.00
N ASP A 162 14.19 0.43 13.96
CA ASP A 162 15.30 -0.48 13.71
C ASP A 162 14.77 -1.90 13.57
N VAL A 163 14.90 -2.47 12.37
CA VAL A 163 14.34 -3.79 12.04
C VAL A 163 15.04 -4.91 12.81
N GLY A 164 16.35 -4.79 13.00
CA GLY A 164 17.16 -5.79 13.71
C GLY A 164 16.98 -5.78 15.21
N ARG A 165 16.88 -4.58 15.82
CA ARG A 165 16.69 -4.42 17.27
C ARG A 165 15.24 -4.39 17.71
N ALA A 166 14.31 -4.26 16.76
CA ALA A 166 12.88 -4.06 17.03
C ALA A 166 12.62 -2.85 17.95
N THR A 167 13.33 -1.73 17.72
CA THR A 167 13.22 -0.51 18.52
C THR A 167 12.74 0.66 17.71
N LEU A 168 11.84 1.46 18.29
CA LEU A 168 11.28 2.66 17.70
C LEU A 168 11.95 3.91 18.30
N SER A 169 12.31 4.85 17.45
CA SER A 169 12.85 6.16 17.82
C SER A 169 12.09 7.27 17.10
N ALA A 170 11.68 8.32 17.83
CA ALA A 170 11.18 9.54 17.22
C ALA A 170 12.36 10.42 16.83
N LEU A 171 12.39 10.90 15.59
CA LEU A 171 13.40 11.85 15.10
C LEU A 171 12.97 13.30 15.33
N THR A 172 11.66 13.56 15.35
CA THR A 172 11.08 14.88 15.64
C THR A 172 10.05 14.75 16.74
N HIS A 173 9.83 15.83 17.52
CA HIS A 173 8.96 15.83 18.69
C HIS A 173 8.06 17.07 18.77
N ASP A 174 8.20 17.99 17.83
CA ASP A 174 7.54 19.29 17.81
C ASP A 174 6.38 19.36 16.81
N GLY A 175 6.03 18.22 16.19
CA GLY A 175 4.88 18.12 15.30
C GLY A 175 3.56 18.39 16.02
N GLY A 176 2.71 19.21 15.41
CA GLY A 176 1.40 19.57 15.92
C GLY A 176 0.91 20.91 15.36
N GLY A 177 -0.38 21.06 15.21
CA GLY A 177 -0.98 22.28 14.69
C GLY A 177 -0.46 22.66 13.30
N VAL A 178 0.34 23.72 13.23
CA VAL A 178 0.95 24.21 11.98
C VAL A 178 2.27 23.53 11.63
N ILE A 179 2.93 22.89 12.61
CA ILE A 179 4.22 22.20 12.41
C ILE A 179 3.94 20.77 11.96
N LYS A 180 4.38 20.44 10.74
CA LYS A 180 4.17 19.13 10.12
C LYS A 180 5.50 18.56 9.63
N ASN A 181 6.14 17.75 10.46
CA ASN A 181 7.38 17.09 10.10
C ASN A 181 7.13 15.91 9.15
N GLY A 182 7.92 15.80 8.10
CA GLY A 182 7.84 14.72 7.11
C GLY A 182 6.60 14.75 6.21
N MET A 183 5.81 15.82 6.25
CA MET A 183 4.61 15.97 5.43
C MET A 183 4.78 17.16 4.48
N ALA A 184 4.52 16.94 3.19
CA ALA A 184 4.49 18.03 2.23
C ALA A 184 3.26 18.93 2.46
N GLU A 185 3.39 20.22 2.14
CA GLU A 185 2.27 21.18 2.09
C GLU A 185 1.20 20.72 1.09
N PHE A 186 -0.05 21.17 1.32
CA PHE A 186 -1.22 20.79 0.50
C PHE A 186 -0.96 20.95 -1.01
N VAL A 187 -0.37 22.08 -1.42
CA VAL A 187 -0.09 22.36 -2.84
C VAL A 187 1.00 21.43 -3.39
N ALA A 188 2.00 21.05 -2.57
CA ALA A 188 3.05 20.13 -2.98
C ALA A 188 2.59 18.68 -3.06
N GLN A 189 1.59 18.30 -2.25
CA GLN A 189 0.98 16.96 -2.28
C GLN A 189 0.10 16.72 -3.52
N ALA A 190 -0.40 17.78 -4.15
CA ALA A 190 -1.28 17.70 -5.32
C ALA A 190 -0.52 17.59 -6.66
N ARG A 191 0.81 17.58 -6.64
CA ARG A 191 1.63 17.37 -7.85
C ARG A 191 1.86 15.88 -8.05
N PRO A 192 1.54 15.33 -9.24
CA PRO A 192 1.87 13.96 -9.62
C PRO A 192 3.38 13.71 -9.70
#